data_079cdf1ae2729703a686a3224730f38e
#
_entry.id   079cdf1ae2729703a686a3224730f38e
#
_cell.length_a   1.000
_cell.length_b   1.000
_cell.length_c   1.000
_cell.angle_alpha   90.00
_cell.angle_beta   90.00
_cell.angle_gamma   90.00
#
_symmetry.space_group_name_H-M   'P 1'
#
loop_
_entity.id
_entity.type
_entity.pdbx_description
1 polymer ?
#
loop_
_entity_poly.entity_id
_entity_poly.type
_entity_poly.pdbx_seq_one_letter_code
_entity_poly.pdbx_strand_id
1 'polypeptide(L)'
;MSKGDRLVFLPLGGTGEIGMNMNLYGYGKEIDDMKWLIVDVGITFGDETTPGVDIILPDHDFIKERKDNLSGIIITHAHEDHVGGLAYLWPDLKCPIYATPFTASIIRLKFEERGLDHEGYLNVIDLSSEIQIKPFDIKFQTLTHSIPEPNSLIIKTKLGNIYHTGDWKIDDDPVVGKAIDFNELKSNTKDILAMICDSTNVLTKGRSGSESEVKNNLTEVIKGIKNRVFVTSFASNVARLETIAHAAKETNRSLVVLGRSMHRMISVARQNGILNDIDVILSEKEAVKKKREEVLYLCTGSQGEPRGAMMRIANQDFPHVDIDLDDTIIFSSKIIPGNEKKIFQLFNRLSELGANVITEYDENIHVSGHPCLDEMVDMYENIKPAISVPVHGEHRHLKRHSNLAKEMGVKFPMLISNGDILQIAPGSPYVVDQCDSGRQYFDGNRLVKSESSHIKDRKRMAYNGVLNVTCIIDQKMNLKENPLIISSGIVSDQEYENDEMVYLLEEEIYKFFEDKTNLSKKEKKLYQKLETLSRNFVFKHTRKKPLTNISIVHI
;
A
#
# COMPACT_ATOMS: atom_id res chain seq x y z
N MET A 1 20.62 36.51 18.06
CA MET A 1 20.21 35.56 19.12
C MET A 1 20.39 34.17 18.53
N SER A 2 21.16 33.30 19.18
CA SER A 2 21.24 31.90 18.71
C SER A 2 19.83 31.29 18.78
N LYS A 3 19.33 30.78 17.67
CA LYS A 3 18.03 30.05 17.66
C LYS A 3 18.19 28.85 18.62
N GLY A 4 17.24 28.69 19.54
CA GLY A 4 17.15 27.51 20.40
C GLY A 4 16.79 26.25 19.59
N ASP A 5 16.84 25.08 20.23
CA ASP A 5 16.40 23.84 19.61
C ASP A 5 14.91 23.92 19.24
N ARG A 6 14.54 23.22 18.18
CA ARG A 6 13.16 23.06 17.66
C ARG A 6 12.82 21.59 17.61
N LEU A 7 11.53 21.28 17.79
CA LEU A 7 10.93 19.98 17.56
C LEU A 7 10.00 20.12 16.36
N VAL A 8 10.24 19.35 15.32
CA VAL A 8 9.46 19.39 14.08
C VAL A 8 8.89 18.02 13.72
N PHE A 9 7.79 18.04 12.96
CA PHE A 9 7.17 16.88 12.36
C PHE A 9 7.13 17.06 10.84
N LEU A 10 7.46 16.02 10.09
CA LEU A 10 7.48 16.01 8.64
C LEU A 10 6.95 14.67 8.12
N PRO A 11 5.74 14.61 7.55
CA PRO A 11 5.28 13.44 6.81
C PRO A 11 5.87 13.46 5.39
N LEU A 12 6.46 12.34 4.95
CA LEU A 12 6.84 12.11 3.56
C LEU A 12 5.83 11.21 2.83
N GLY A 13 4.96 10.53 3.58
CA GLY A 13 3.87 9.70 3.08
C GLY A 13 2.78 9.52 4.14
N GLY A 14 1.57 9.11 3.73
CA GLY A 14 0.43 8.86 4.62
C GLY A 14 -0.38 10.12 4.98
N THR A 15 -0.07 11.29 4.43
CA THR A 15 -0.84 12.52 4.67
C THR A 15 -1.44 13.02 3.36
N GLY A 16 -2.78 12.98 3.27
CA GLY A 16 -3.52 13.20 2.02
C GLY A 16 -3.79 11.89 1.23
N GLU A 17 -3.39 10.77 1.79
CA GLU A 17 -3.58 9.41 1.25
C GLU A 17 -3.70 8.40 2.38
N ILE A 18 -4.26 7.22 2.11
CA ILE A 18 -4.23 6.06 3.00
C ILE A 18 -3.13 5.12 2.51
N GLY A 19 -2.22 4.74 3.42
CA GLY A 19 -1.06 3.91 3.10
C GLY A 19 0.22 4.71 2.88
N MET A 20 1.31 4.01 2.56
CA MET A 20 2.62 4.59 2.28
C MET A 20 3.13 5.50 3.42
N ASN A 21 2.87 5.10 4.68
CA ASN A 21 3.19 5.91 5.85
C ASN A 21 4.70 6.08 6.01
N MET A 22 5.16 7.32 6.14
CA MET A 22 6.54 7.65 6.48
C MET A 22 6.56 8.99 7.19
N ASN A 23 6.70 8.94 8.52
CA ASN A 23 6.58 10.10 9.41
C ASN A 23 7.93 10.38 10.07
N LEU A 24 8.43 11.62 9.96
CA LEU A 24 9.73 12.02 10.48
C LEU A 24 9.56 12.99 11.65
N TYR A 25 10.39 12.81 12.69
CA TYR A 25 10.51 13.73 13.83
C TYR A 25 11.92 14.28 13.86
N GLY A 26 12.06 15.62 13.84
CA GLY A 26 13.34 16.30 13.86
C GLY A 26 13.53 17.08 15.15
N TYR A 27 14.72 17.00 15.75
CA TYR A 27 15.10 17.75 16.94
C TYR A 27 16.46 18.41 16.73
N GLY A 28 16.54 19.71 16.89
CA GLY A 28 17.77 20.49 16.72
C GLY A 28 17.50 21.95 16.36
N LYS A 29 18.54 22.70 15.98
CA LYS A 29 18.45 24.15 15.70
C LYS A 29 18.07 24.44 14.25
N GLU A 30 18.81 23.90 13.32
CA GLU A 30 18.62 24.10 11.88
C GLU A 30 18.24 22.77 11.25
N ILE A 31 17.37 22.78 10.22
CA ILE A 31 16.78 21.58 9.60
C ILE A 31 17.86 20.60 9.11
N ASP A 32 18.96 21.13 8.57
CA ASP A 32 20.05 20.30 8.04
C ASP A 32 20.88 19.59 9.13
N ASP A 33 20.92 20.16 10.36
CA ASP A 33 21.68 19.64 11.49
C ASP A 33 20.81 18.88 12.50
N MET A 34 19.49 18.84 12.30
CA MET A 34 18.57 18.12 13.19
C MET A 34 18.88 16.63 13.23
N LYS A 35 18.73 16.04 14.40
CA LYS A 35 18.63 14.58 14.54
C LYS A 35 17.22 14.14 14.18
N TRP A 36 17.13 13.13 13.33
CA TRP A 36 15.87 12.65 12.77
C TRP A 36 15.55 11.25 13.28
N LEU A 37 14.26 11.01 13.50
CA LEU A 37 13.66 9.72 13.78
C LEU A 37 12.57 9.45 12.73
N ILE A 38 12.59 8.28 12.14
CA ILE A 38 11.51 7.83 11.24
C ILE A 38 10.56 6.93 12.02
N VAL A 39 9.27 7.15 11.86
CA VAL A 39 8.20 6.25 12.29
C VAL A 39 7.47 5.75 11.06
N ASP A 40 7.57 4.44 10.84
CA ASP A 40 7.08 3.68 9.71
C ASP A 40 7.78 3.98 8.37
N VAL A 41 7.80 2.98 7.50
CA VAL A 41 8.29 3.03 6.12
C VAL A 41 7.38 2.13 5.29
N GLY A 42 6.25 2.67 4.89
CA GLY A 42 5.19 1.94 4.22
C GLY A 42 5.26 1.97 2.70
N ILE A 43 4.38 1.18 2.09
CA ILE A 43 4.13 1.19 0.65
C ILE A 43 2.66 1.46 0.37
N THR A 44 2.39 1.77 -0.88
CA THR A 44 1.08 1.56 -1.51
C THR A 44 1.25 0.77 -2.80
N PHE A 45 0.16 0.33 -3.41
CA PHE A 45 0.20 -0.51 -4.61
C PHE A 45 -0.11 0.30 -5.87
N GLY A 46 0.45 -0.18 -6.99
CA GLY A 46 0.13 0.38 -8.30
C GLY A 46 -1.31 0.07 -8.71
N ASP A 47 -1.86 0.93 -9.55
CA ASP A 47 -3.19 0.83 -10.12
C ASP A 47 -3.18 1.02 -11.65
N GLU A 48 -4.37 1.20 -12.24
CA GLU A 48 -4.52 1.44 -13.69
C GLU A 48 -3.80 2.71 -14.17
N THR A 49 -3.51 3.66 -13.27
CA THR A 49 -2.79 4.89 -13.59
C THR A 49 -1.28 4.71 -13.59
N THR A 50 -0.78 3.57 -13.12
CA THR A 50 0.65 3.25 -12.99
C THR A 50 1.01 1.92 -13.67
N PRO A 51 0.89 1.80 -15.02
CA PRO A 51 1.06 0.54 -15.73
C PRO A 51 2.42 -0.11 -15.45
N GLY A 52 2.40 -1.39 -15.04
CA GLY A 52 3.60 -2.18 -14.78
C GLY A 52 4.36 -1.80 -13.50
N VAL A 53 3.73 -1.02 -12.60
CA VAL A 53 4.26 -0.70 -11.28
C VAL A 53 3.46 -1.48 -10.25
N ASP A 54 4.11 -2.36 -9.50
CA ASP A 54 3.47 -3.14 -8.43
C ASP A 54 3.54 -2.41 -7.08
N ILE A 55 4.66 -1.73 -6.79
CA ILE A 55 4.96 -1.13 -5.48
C ILE A 55 5.30 0.35 -5.64
N ILE A 56 4.69 1.16 -4.79
CA ILE A 56 4.91 2.61 -4.72
C ILE A 56 5.39 2.95 -3.31
N LEU A 57 6.42 3.76 -3.21
CA LEU A 57 7.08 4.20 -1.98
C LEU A 57 7.06 5.73 -1.86
N PRO A 58 7.18 6.28 -0.66
CA PRO A 58 7.38 7.71 -0.48
C PRO A 58 8.74 8.13 -1.04
N ASP A 59 8.82 9.33 -1.60
CA ASP A 59 10.10 9.93 -1.94
C ASP A 59 10.87 10.26 -0.66
N HIS A 60 12.00 9.61 -0.48
CA HIS A 60 12.81 9.69 0.73
C HIS A 60 14.09 10.52 0.54
N ASP A 61 14.25 11.21 -0.57
CA ASP A 61 15.48 11.97 -0.90
C ASP A 61 15.85 12.94 0.24
N PHE A 62 14.86 13.62 0.84
CA PHE A 62 15.08 14.52 1.98
C PHE A 62 15.90 13.89 3.11
N ILE A 63 15.51 12.70 3.56
CA ILE A 63 16.18 12.03 4.68
C ILE A 63 17.41 11.25 4.23
N LYS A 64 17.46 10.79 2.99
CA LYS A 64 18.65 10.17 2.40
C LYS A 64 19.83 11.13 2.37
N GLU A 65 19.61 12.40 2.03
CA GLU A 65 20.62 13.45 2.06
C GLU A 65 21.12 13.76 3.48
N ARG A 66 20.33 13.45 4.51
CA ARG A 66 20.59 13.69 5.94
C ARG A 66 20.80 12.41 6.74
N LYS A 67 21.12 11.30 6.09
CA LYS A 67 21.24 9.97 6.72
C LYS A 67 22.21 9.92 7.89
N ASP A 68 23.27 10.73 7.89
CA ASP A 68 24.25 10.80 8.99
C ASP A 68 23.65 11.42 10.27
N ASN A 69 22.53 12.09 10.15
CA ASN A 69 21.74 12.64 11.24
C ASN A 69 20.50 11.77 11.57
N LEU A 70 20.30 10.65 10.88
CA LEU A 70 19.20 9.73 11.16
C LEU A 70 19.54 8.85 12.37
N SER A 71 18.76 9.01 13.44
CA SER A 71 18.97 8.30 14.70
C SER A 71 18.44 6.87 14.66
N GLY A 72 17.39 6.61 13.88
CA GLY A 72 16.80 5.28 13.70
C GLY A 72 15.43 5.29 13.05
N ILE A 73 14.92 4.09 12.80
CA ILE A 73 13.59 3.83 12.28
C ILE A 73 12.80 3.00 13.30
N ILE A 74 11.59 3.40 13.63
CA ILE A 74 10.65 2.62 14.42
C ILE A 74 9.54 2.14 13.50
N ILE A 75 9.19 0.85 13.57
CA ILE A 75 8.01 0.30 12.90
C ILE A 75 6.94 0.01 13.93
N THR A 76 5.79 0.67 13.79
CA THR A 76 4.67 0.57 14.73
C THR A 76 4.01 -0.79 14.69
N HIS A 77 3.82 -1.37 13.51
CA HIS A 77 3.23 -2.69 13.30
C HIS A 77 3.55 -3.23 11.90
N ALA A 78 3.12 -4.47 11.61
CA ALA A 78 3.57 -5.23 10.46
C ALA A 78 2.67 -5.12 9.20
N HIS A 79 1.77 -4.15 9.08
CA HIS A 79 1.05 -3.92 7.83
C HIS A 79 1.95 -3.34 6.74
N GLU A 80 1.64 -3.65 5.47
CA GLU A 80 2.47 -3.26 4.33
C GLU A 80 2.61 -1.75 4.16
N ASP A 81 1.58 -1.02 4.50
CA ASP A 81 1.57 0.45 4.45
C ASP A 81 2.33 1.12 5.61
N HIS A 82 2.95 0.31 6.50
CA HIS A 82 3.85 0.74 7.58
C HIS A 82 5.25 0.12 7.48
N VAL A 83 5.37 -1.18 7.13
CA VAL A 83 6.65 -1.88 7.09
C VAL A 83 7.12 -2.21 5.66
N GLY A 84 6.20 -2.16 4.70
CA GLY A 84 6.43 -2.70 3.35
C GLY A 84 7.57 -2.05 2.59
N GLY A 85 7.81 -0.76 2.82
CA GLY A 85 8.87 0.01 2.16
C GLY A 85 10.26 -0.19 2.77
N LEU A 86 10.34 -0.71 4.00
CA LEU A 86 11.58 -0.75 4.76
C LEU A 86 12.71 -1.47 4.01
N ALA A 87 12.48 -2.67 3.49
CA ALA A 87 13.49 -3.43 2.76
C ALA A 87 13.90 -2.81 1.40
N TYR A 88 13.16 -1.82 0.91
CA TYR A 88 13.48 -1.07 -0.32
C TYR A 88 14.30 0.18 -0.04
N LEU A 89 13.98 0.93 1.02
CA LEU A 89 14.60 2.21 1.34
C LEU A 89 15.77 2.09 2.32
N TRP A 90 15.77 1.07 3.18
CA TRP A 90 16.83 0.88 4.16
C TRP A 90 18.26 0.79 3.59
N PRO A 91 18.52 0.21 2.40
CA PRO A 91 19.86 0.23 1.80
C PRO A 91 20.47 1.64 1.63
N ASP A 92 19.63 2.64 1.42
CA ASP A 92 20.04 4.04 1.33
C ASP A 92 20.24 4.69 2.72
N LEU A 93 19.48 4.24 3.72
CA LEU A 93 19.41 4.85 5.05
C LEU A 93 20.39 4.22 6.06
N LYS A 94 20.50 2.89 6.07
CA LYS A 94 21.44 2.08 6.88
C LYS A 94 21.55 2.53 8.34
N CYS A 95 20.42 2.67 9.03
CA CYS A 95 20.35 3.06 10.43
C CYS A 95 19.74 1.94 11.28
N PRO A 96 19.80 2.01 12.63
CA PRO A 96 19.12 1.07 13.52
C PRO A 96 17.61 1.04 13.28
N ILE A 97 17.04 -0.15 13.36
CA ILE A 97 15.60 -0.43 13.24
C ILE A 97 15.11 -0.96 14.57
N TYR A 98 13.93 -0.51 15.01
CA TYR A 98 13.30 -0.91 16.26
C TYR A 98 11.88 -1.40 15.99
N ALA A 99 11.55 -2.61 16.45
CA ALA A 99 10.25 -3.21 16.25
C ALA A 99 9.95 -4.25 17.33
N THR A 100 8.66 -4.49 17.62
CA THR A 100 8.20 -5.57 18.50
C THR A 100 8.38 -6.94 17.85
N PRO A 101 8.34 -8.07 18.62
CA PRO A 101 8.73 -9.40 18.13
C PRO A 101 8.04 -9.85 16.85
N PHE A 102 6.71 -9.69 16.77
CA PHE A 102 5.95 -10.08 15.58
C PHE A 102 6.38 -9.25 14.36
N THR A 103 6.45 -7.93 14.50
CA THR A 103 6.87 -7.01 13.45
C THR A 103 8.32 -7.28 13.02
N ALA A 104 9.22 -7.55 13.99
CA ALA A 104 10.60 -7.91 13.71
C ALA A 104 10.71 -9.22 12.89
N SER A 105 9.84 -10.20 13.15
CA SER A 105 9.81 -11.44 12.35
C SER A 105 9.40 -11.17 10.89
N ILE A 106 8.45 -10.27 10.65
CA ILE A 106 8.08 -9.83 9.29
C ILE A 106 9.23 -9.06 8.62
N ILE A 107 9.93 -8.18 9.36
CA ILE A 107 11.10 -7.44 8.83
C ILE A 107 12.20 -8.42 8.38
N ARG A 108 12.52 -9.44 9.20
CA ARG A 108 13.51 -10.48 8.84
C ARG A 108 13.15 -11.14 7.51
N LEU A 109 11.90 -11.61 7.36
CA LEU A 109 11.44 -12.22 6.11
C LEU A 109 11.58 -11.30 4.90
N LYS A 110 11.21 -10.03 5.04
CA LYS A 110 11.33 -9.03 3.96
C LYS A 110 12.79 -8.77 3.58
N PHE A 111 13.68 -8.74 4.56
CA PHE A 111 15.12 -8.57 4.32
C PHE A 111 15.73 -9.79 3.65
N GLU A 112 15.40 -11.00 4.12
CA GLU A 112 15.82 -12.27 3.51
C GLU A 112 15.37 -12.35 2.03
N GLU A 113 14.12 -12.00 1.72
CA GLU A 113 13.59 -12.00 0.35
C GLU A 113 14.37 -11.08 -0.60
N ARG A 114 14.99 -10.03 -0.05
CA ARG A 114 15.81 -9.10 -0.82
C ARG A 114 17.31 -9.31 -0.68
N GLY A 115 17.73 -10.36 0.04
CA GLY A 115 19.13 -10.64 0.29
C GLY A 115 19.84 -9.56 1.10
N LEU A 116 19.12 -8.89 2.01
CA LEU A 116 19.65 -7.87 2.90
C LEU A 116 20.03 -8.47 4.25
N ASP A 117 21.15 -8.03 4.78
CA ASP A 117 21.58 -8.37 6.13
C ASP A 117 20.98 -7.39 7.14
N HIS A 118 20.34 -7.92 8.18
CA HIS A 118 19.74 -7.16 9.27
C HIS A 118 20.53 -7.27 10.57
N GLU A 119 21.58 -8.09 10.62
CA GLU A 119 22.37 -8.30 11.84
C GLU A 119 23.01 -7.01 12.32
N GLY A 120 22.89 -6.74 13.62
CA GLY A 120 23.38 -5.52 14.24
C GLY A 120 22.54 -4.25 14.00
N TYR A 121 21.51 -4.32 13.18
CA TYR A 121 20.62 -3.19 12.90
C TYR A 121 19.20 -3.37 13.45
N LEU A 122 18.65 -4.58 13.40
CA LEU A 122 17.30 -4.85 13.88
C LEU A 122 17.31 -5.11 15.39
N ASN A 123 16.75 -4.17 16.14
CA ASN A 123 16.58 -4.23 17.59
C ASN A 123 15.15 -4.65 17.91
N VAL A 124 14.99 -5.82 18.53
CA VAL A 124 13.69 -6.31 18.97
C VAL A 124 13.38 -5.70 20.33
N ILE A 125 12.21 -5.07 20.44
CA ILE A 125 11.77 -4.32 21.61
C ILE A 125 10.59 -5.03 22.26
N ASP A 126 10.68 -5.26 23.56
CA ASP A 126 9.57 -5.84 24.31
C ASP A 126 8.35 -4.93 24.31
N LEU A 127 7.15 -5.51 24.36
CA LEU A 127 5.90 -4.76 24.43
C LEU A 127 5.89 -3.81 25.63
N SER A 128 5.38 -2.60 25.43
CA SER A 128 5.27 -1.57 26.46
C SER A 128 6.60 -1.10 27.06
N SER A 129 7.73 -1.38 26.42
CA SER A 129 9.05 -0.95 26.90
C SER A 129 9.36 0.51 26.58
N GLU A 130 10.37 1.04 27.24
CA GLU A 130 10.95 2.36 26.95
C GLU A 130 12.38 2.18 26.42
N ILE A 131 12.70 2.93 25.35
CA ILE A 131 14.04 2.93 24.74
C ILE A 131 14.51 4.35 24.51
N GLN A 132 15.83 4.53 24.46
CA GLN A 132 16.45 5.81 24.17
C GLN A 132 17.10 5.80 22.80
N ILE A 133 16.61 6.68 21.92
CA ILE A 133 17.15 6.94 20.57
C ILE A 133 17.49 8.43 20.52
N LYS A 134 18.65 8.81 21.10
CA LYS A 134 19.00 10.23 21.29
C LYS A 134 18.77 11.07 20.04
N PRO A 135 18.10 12.26 20.17
CA PRO A 135 17.69 12.93 21.42
C PRO A 135 16.27 12.57 21.92
N PHE A 136 15.68 11.49 21.44
CA PHE A 136 14.33 11.04 21.74
C PHE A 136 14.35 9.92 22.79
N ASP A 137 13.43 10.01 23.77
CA ASP A 137 13.09 8.90 24.67
C ASP A 137 11.72 8.37 24.22
N ILE A 138 11.65 7.08 23.86
CA ILE A 138 10.48 6.49 23.24
C ILE A 138 9.85 5.46 24.17
N LYS A 139 8.56 5.61 24.46
CA LYS A 139 7.77 4.57 25.12
C LYS A 139 6.79 3.96 24.12
N PHE A 140 6.83 2.64 23.99
CA PHE A 140 5.85 1.86 23.25
C PHE A 140 4.60 1.66 24.10
N GLN A 141 3.44 1.87 23.49
CA GLN A 141 2.15 1.59 24.12
C GLN A 141 1.33 0.73 23.17
N THR A 142 1.17 -0.56 23.50
CA THR A 142 0.39 -1.47 22.65
C THR A 142 -1.09 -1.11 22.70
N LEU A 143 -1.70 -1.04 21.53
CA LEU A 143 -3.13 -0.79 21.31
C LEU A 143 -3.80 -2.05 20.73
N THR A 144 -5.00 -1.90 20.20
CA THR A 144 -5.69 -2.93 19.41
C THR A 144 -5.82 -2.50 17.95
N HIS A 145 -5.67 -3.47 17.04
CA HIS A 145 -5.81 -3.30 15.60
C HIS A 145 -6.09 -4.68 14.96
N SER A 146 -6.08 -4.80 13.63
CA SER A 146 -6.31 -6.08 12.92
C SER A 146 -5.09 -6.99 12.82
N ILE A 147 -3.93 -6.58 13.33
CA ILE A 147 -2.67 -7.33 13.33
C ILE A 147 -2.09 -7.40 14.75
N PRO A 148 -1.29 -8.42 15.11
CA PRO A 148 -0.67 -8.49 16.44
C PRO A 148 0.29 -7.33 16.72
N GLU A 149 0.38 -6.95 17.99
CA GLU A 149 1.36 -6.00 18.53
C GLU A 149 1.33 -4.62 17.82
N PRO A 150 0.15 -4.01 17.59
CA PRO A 150 0.10 -2.65 17.10
C PRO A 150 0.52 -1.68 18.20
N ASN A 151 1.43 -0.75 17.89
CA ASN A 151 1.98 0.15 18.90
C ASN A 151 1.73 1.60 18.54
N SER A 152 1.26 2.36 19.51
CA SER A 152 1.45 3.80 19.56
C SER A 152 2.77 4.13 20.26
N LEU A 153 3.26 5.35 20.03
CA LEU A 153 4.54 5.82 20.55
C LEU A 153 4.36 7.12 21.34
N ILE A 154 4.90 7.16 22.53
CA ILE A 154 5.10 8.41 23.25
C ILE A 154 6.54 8.82 23.03
N ILE A 155 6.75 9.87 22.22
CA ILE A 155 8.05 10.41 21.85
C ILE A 155 8.33 11.59 22.76
N LYS A 156 9.20 11.39 23.75
CA LYS A 156 9.55 12.40 24.75
C LYS A 156 10.79 13.17 24.31
N THR A 157 10.73 14.48 24.43
CA THR A 157 11.85 15.39 24.19
C THR A 157 11.90 16.48 25.24
N LYS A 158 12.99 17.24 25.30
CA LYS A 158 13.08 18.41 26.19
C LYS A 158 12.12 19.54 25.84
N LEU A 159 11.54 19.54 24.63
CA LEU A 159 10.62 20.58 24.16
C LEU A 159 9.14 20.19 24.26
N GLY A 160 8.84 18.95 24.63
CA GLY A 160 7.50 18.43 24.82
C GLY A 160 7.36 16.98 24.37
N ASN A 161 6.22 16.37 24.69
CA ASN A 161 5.91 14.99 24.40
C ASN A 161 4.93 14.91 23.24
N ILE A 162 5.19 14.00 22.31
CA ILE A 162 4.30 13.71 21.17
C ILE A 162 3.70 12.33 21.38
N TYR A 163 2.41 12.19 21.09
CA TYR A 163 1.74 10.91 20.99
C TYR A 163 1.45 10.60 19.53
N HIS A 164 2.13 9.58 18.99
CA HIS A 164 1.91 9.04 17.64
C HIS A 164 1.10 7.77 17.77
N THR A 165 -0.13 7.77 17.27
CA THR A 165 -1.05 6.64 17.52
C THR A 165 -0.67 5.38 16.75
N GLY A 166 0.00 5.50 15.59
CA GLY A 166 -0.02 4.41 14.61
C GLY A 166 -1.48 4.12 14.22
N ASP A 167 -1.74 2.93 13.74
CA ASP A 167 -3.08 2.44 13.45
C ASP A 167 -3.68 1.78 14.70
N TRP A 168 -4.95 2.06 14.95
CA TRP A 168 -5.59 1.62 16.18
C TRP A 168 -7.11 1.50 16.06
N LYS A 169 -7.72 0.82 16.99
CA LYS A 169 -9.14 0.85 17.31
C LYS A 169 -9.34 0.63 18.82
N ILE A 170 -10.55 0.73 19.32
CA ILE A 170 -10.91 0.28 20.66
C ILE A 170 -11.66 -1.04 20.52
N ASP A 171 -11.05 -2.13 21.02
CA ASP A 171 -11.68 -3.44 21.10
C ASP A 171 -11.58 -3.93 22.54
N ASP A 172 -12.72 -4.00 23.21
CA ASP A 172 -12.78 -4.41 24.64
C ASP A 172 -12.64 -5.92 24.82
N ASP A 173 -12.80 -6.72 23.75
CA ASP A 173 -12.66 -8.17 23.74
C ASP A 173 -11.93 -8.64 22.46
N PRO A 174 -10.63 -8.30 22.31
CA PRO A 174 -9.86 -8.66 21.12
C PRO A 174 -9.55 -10.16 21.08
N VAL A 175 -9.64 -10.78 19.91
CA VAL A 175 -9.30 -12.18 19.69
C VAL A 175 -7.78 -12.42 19.83
N VAL A 176 -6.97 -11.44 19.47
CA VAL A 176 -5.49 -11.49 19.58
C VAL A 176 -5.01 -10.27 20.35
N GLY A 177 -4.10 -10.49 21.31
CA GLY A 177 -3.55 -9.44 22.16
C GLY A 177 -4.42 -9.15 23.39
N LYS A 178 -4.42 -7.91 23.85
CA LYS A 178 -5.16 -7.46 25.04
C LYS A 178 -5.93 -6.20 24.73
N ALA A 179 -7.06 -5.99 25.38
CA ALA A 179 -7.79 -4.73 25.37
C ALA A 179 -6.91 -3.59 25.86
N ILE A 180 -7.23 -2.38 25.41
CA ILE A 180 -6.52 -1.16 25.82
C ILE A 180 -6.83 -0.86 27.28
N ASP A 181 -5.81 -0.73 28.13
CA ASP A 181 -5.97 -0.17 29.47
C ASP A 181 -5.92 1.37 29.38
N PHE A 182 -7.09 1.99 29.39
CA PHE A 182 -7.20 3.46 29.36
C PHE A 182 -6.62 4.14 30.59
N ASN A 183 -6.53 3.49 31.76
CA ASN A 183 -5.89 4.08 32.93
C ASN A 183 -4.37 4.13 32.72
N GLU A 184 -3.80 3.06 32.19
CA GLU A 184 -2.39 3.03 31.81
C GLU A 184 -2.11 4.05 30.71
N LEU A 185 -2.89 4.07 29.63
CA LEU A 185 -2.76 5.04 28.53
C LEU A 185 -2.78 6.48 29.06
N LYS A 186 -3.79 6.83 29.85
CA LYS A 186 -3.93 8.16 30.44
C LYS A 186 -2.76 8.53 31.38
N SER A 187 -2.26 7.54 32.13
CA SER A 187 -1.08 7.74 32.97
C SER A 187 0.19 8.02 32.14
N ASN A 188 0.36 7.29 31.05
CA ASN A 188 1.51 7.39 30.15
C ASN A 188 1.47 8.66 29.27
N THR A 189 0.29 9.16 28.97
CA THR A 189 0.07 10.31 28.05
C THR A 189 -0.21 11.62 28.80
N LYS A 190 0.21 11.73 30.04
CA LYS A 190 0.20 13.02 30.74
C LYS A 190 1.10 14.02 30.01
N ASP A 191 0.62 15.26 29.88
CA ASP A 191 1.38 16.37 29.31
C ASP A 191 1.77 16.16 27.81
N ILE A 192 0.88 15.54 27.03
CA ILE A 192 1.05 15.45 25.58
C ILE A 192 0.87 16.82 24.93
N LEU A 193 1.92 17.30 24.28
CA LEU A 193 1.92 18.55 23.53
C LEU A 193 1.20 18.37 22.18
N ALA A 194 1.53 17.32 21.44
CA ALA A 194 0.97 17.05 20.11
C ALA A 194 0.52 15.58 19.98
N MET A 195 -0.59 15.37 19.31
CA MET A 195 -1.08 14.06 18.90
C MET A 195 -1.07 13.95 17.38
N ILE A 196 -0.34 12.97 16.86
CA ILE A 196 -0.31 12.59 15.44
C ILE A 196 -1.18 11.33 15.32
N CYS A 197 -2.32 11.43 14.61
CA CYS A 197 -3.37 10.43 14.76
C CYS A 197 -3.95 9.96 13.43
N ASP A 198 -4.19 8.63 13.34
CA ASP A 198 -4.90 7.95 12.27
C ASP A 198 -6.27 8.58 11.98
N SER A 199 -6.60 8.75 10.69
CA SER A 199 -7.83 9.39 10.23
C SER A 199 -8.71 8.49 9.36
N THR A 200 -8.34 7.23 9.16
CA THR A 200 -8.89 6.34 8.12
C THR A 200 -10.42 6.26 8.17
N ASN A 201 -11.02 6.08 9.34
CA ASN A 201 -12.47 5.92 9.48
C ASN A 201 -13.19 7.12 10.15
N VAL A 202 -12.60 8.27 10.24
CA VAL A 202 -13.20 9.47 10.87
C VAL A 202 -14.57 9.88 10.29
N LEU A 203 -14.89 9.45 9.07
CA LEU A 203 -16.18 9.70 8.42
C LEU A 203 -17.27 8.69 8.83
N THR A 204 -16.89 7.58 9.46
CA THR A 204 -17.80 6.53 9.91
C THR A 204 -18.26 6.83 11.34
N LYS A 205 -19.57 6.93 11.53
CA LYS A 205 -20.19 7.14 12.86
C LYS A 205 -20.15 5.85 13.67
N GLY A 206 -20.22 5.99 14.99
CA GLY A 206 -20.26 4.86 15.92
C GLY A 206 -18.88 4.32 16.22
N ARG A 207 -18.81 3.02 16.47
CA ARG A 207 -17.61 2.26 16.86
C ARG A 207 -17.26 1.20 15.82
N SER A 208 -16.02 0.78 15.79
CA SER A 208 -15.50 -0.24 14.86
C SER A 208 -16.04 -1.65 15.14
N GLY A 209 -16.47 -1.93 16.38
CA GLY A 209 -16.90 -3.25 16.81
C GLY A 209 -15.76 -4.17 17.28
N SER A 210 -16.11 -5.36 17.80
CA SER A 210 -15.14 -6.33 18.35
C SER A 210 -14.88 -7.49 17.39
N GLU A 211 -13.63 -7.96 17.35
CA GLU A 211 -13.26 -9.20 16.63
C GLU A 211 -13.91 -10.45 17.27
N SER A 212 -14.20 -10.44 18.57
CA SER A 212 -14.96 -11.52 19.24
C SER A 212 -16.41 -11.61 18.78
N GLU A 213 -17.06 -10.48 18.49
CA GLU A 213 -18.41 -10.48 17.89
C GLU A 213 -18.37 -11.12 16.50
N VAL A 214 -17.37 -10.76 15.67
CA VAL A 214 -17.18 -11.40 14.36
C VAL A 214 -16.91 -12.89 14.50
N LYS A 215 -16.10 -13.30 15.49
CA LYS A 215 -15.82 -14.72 15.76
C LYS A 215 -17.10 -15.50 16.03
N ASN A 216 -17.97 -14.98 16.87
CA ASN A 216 -19.25 -15.59 17.19
C ASN A 216 -20.17 -15.66 15.96
N ASN A 217 -20.36 -14.53 15.29
CA ASN A 217 -21.27 -14.43 14.14
C ASN A 217 -20.81 -15.31 12.97
N LEU A 218 -19.51 -15.24 12.62
CA LEU A 218 -18.95 -16.06 11.53
C LEU A 218 -19.09 -17.55 11.82
N THR A 219 -18.90 -17.97 13.09
CA THR A 219 -19.09 -19.38 13.51
C THR A 219 -20.55 -19.82 13.32
N GLU A 220 -21.52 -18.99 13.72
CA GLU A 220 -22.95 -19.30 13.54
C GLU A 220 -23.36 -19.34 12.06
N VAL A 221 -22.86 -18.41 11.24
CA VAL A 221 -23.08 -18.43 9.79
C VAL A 221 -22.57 -19.74 9.18
N ILE A 222 -21.33 -20.15 9.53
CA ILE A 222 -20.72 -21.39 9.00
C ILE A 222 -21.48 -22.64 9.48
N LYS A 223 -21.98 -22.68 10.71
CA LYS A 223 -22.82 -23.77 11.22
C LYS A 223 -24.10 -23.99 10.39
N GLY A 224 -24.68 -22.91 9.88
CA GLY A 224 -25.88 -22.96 9.04
C GLY A 224 -25.64 -23.54 7.64
N ILE A 225 -24.39 -23.60 7.17
CA ILE A 225 -24.03 -24.02 5.82
C ILE A 225 -23.82 -25.53 5.76
N LYS A 226 -24.54 -26.19 4.85
CA LYS A 226 -24.49 -27.66 4.68
C LYS A 226 -23.40 -28.13 3.72
N ASN A 227 -22.98 -27.26 2.79
CA ASN A 227 -21.98 -27.58 1.79
C ASN A 227 -20.59 -27.03 2.17
N ARG A 228 -19.66 -27.08 1.23
CA ARG A 228 -18.30 -26.59 1.35
C ARG A 228 -18.29 -25.07 1.57
N VAL A 229 -17.40 -24.61 2.42
CA VAL A 229 -17.26 -23.20 2.77
C VAL A 229 -15.89 -22.70 2.36
N PHE A 230 -15.87 -21.54 1.74
CA PHE A 230 -14.67 -20.74 1.50
C PHE A 230 -14.81 -19.42 2.26
N VAL A 231 -13.79 -19.05 3.01
CA VAL A 231 -13.72 -17.75 3.66
C VAL A 231 -12.51 -17.01 3.10
N THR A 232 -12.74 -15.83 2.55
CA THR A 232 -11.65 -14.97 2.06
C THR A 232 -11.47 -13.76 2.97
N SER A 233 -10.20 -13.44 3.27
CA SER A 233 -9.82 -12.36 4.18
C SER A 233 -8.45 -11.81 3.82
N PHE A 234 -8.05 -10.70 4.46
CA PHE A 234 -6.67 -10.22 4.41
C PHE A 234 -5.74 -11.18 5.14
N ALA A 235 -4.63 -11.53 4.51
CA ALA A 235 -3.64 -12.42 5.14
C ALA A 235 -3.02 -11.81 6.40
N SER A 236 -2.94 -10.50 6.49
CA SER A 236 -2.38 -9.77 7.63
C SER A 236 -3.32 -9.70 8.84
N ASN A 237 -4.64 -9.95 8.67
CA ASN A 237 -5.57 -9.96 9.79
C ASN A 237 -5.49 -11.29 10.56
N VAL A 238 -4.50 -11.38 11.46
CA VAL A 238 -4.22 -12.60 12.24
C VAL A 238 -5.40 -12.96 13.17
N ALA A 239 -6.11 -11.97 13.71
CA ALA A 239 -7.30 -12.22 14.53
C ALA A 239 -8.40 -12.93 13.70
N ARG A 240 -8.56 -12.56 12.43
CA ARG A 240 -9.50 -13.21 11.51
C ARG A 240 -9.04 -14.62 11.14
N LEU A 241 -7.73 -14.87 10.98
CA LEU A 241 -7.19 -16.21 10.75
C LEU A 241 -7.52 -17.13 11.93
N GLU A 242 -7.37 -16.65 13.17
CA GLU A 242 -7.74 -17.39 14.37
C GLU A 242 -9.25 -17.65 14.43
N THR A 243 -10.06 -16.63 14.16
CA THR A 243 -11.53 -16.73 14.09
C THR A 243 -11.98 -17.82 13.12
N ILE A 244 -11.40 -17.86 11.91
CA ILE A 244 -11.77 -18.83 10.88
C ILE A 244 -11.32 -20.25 11.27
N ALA A 245 -10.13 -20.39 11.86
CA ALA A 245 -9.65 -21.67 12.36
C ALA A 245 -10.52 -22.19 13.51
N HIS A 246 -10.94 -21.32 14.43
CA HIS A 246 -11.88 -21.64 15.48
C HIS A 246 -13.24 -22.10 14.90
N ALA A 247 -13.79 -21.36 13.94
CA ALA A 247 -15.04 -21.71 13.29
C ALA A 247 -14.97 -23.08 12.57
N ALA A 248 -13.83 -23.39 11.93
CA ALA A 248 -13.60 -24.70 11.33
C ALA A 248 -13.69 -25.82 12.37
N LYS A 249 -13.03 -25.65 13.54
CA LYS A 249 -13.04 -26.60 14.65
C LYS A 249 -14.44 -26.80 15.25
N GLU A 250 -15.14 -25.71 15.56
CA GLU A 250 -16.49 -25.73 16.15
C GLU A 250 -17.54 -26.34 15.21
N THR A 251 -17.28 -26.30 13.91
CA THR A 251 -18.20 -26.87 12.90
C THR A 251 -17.74 -28.24 12.39
N ASN A 252 -16.72 -28.86 13.03
CA ASN A 252 -16.12 -30.13 12.62
C ASN A 252 -15.64 -30.16 11.16
N ARG A 253 -15.14 -29.03 10.65
CA ARG A 253 -14.58 -28.90 9.31
C ARG A 253 -13.06 -28.91 9.36
N SER A 254 -12.44 -29.59 8.42
CA SER A 254 -10.99 -29.54 8.23
C SER A 254 -10.59 -28.23 7.58
N LEU A 255 -9.64 -27.51 8.17
CA LEU A 255 -9.12 -26.26 7.65
C LEU A 255 -8.11 -26.52 6.52
N VAL A 256 -8.30 -25.82 5.41
CA VAL A 256 -7.37 -25.77 4.27
C VAL A 256 -7.01 -24.31 4.00
N VAL A 257 -5.73 -24.00 3.88
CA VAL A 257 -5.26 -22.62 3.66
C VAL A 257 -4.74 -22.47 2.23
N LEU A 258 -5.27 -21.48 1.50
CA LEU A 258 -4.93 -21.23 0.11
C LEU A 258 -4.34 -19.82 -0.06
N GLY A 259 -3.08 -19.76 -0.47
CA GLY A 259 -2.33 -18.53 -0.70
C GLY A 259 -1.05 -18.46 0.12
N ARG A 260 0.05 -18.14 -0.56
CA ARG A 260 1.40 -18.10 0.06
C ARG A 260 1.51 -17.10 1.22
N SER A 261 0.90 -15.92 1.08
CA SER A 261 0.89 -14.91 2.13
C SER A 261 0.15 -15.35 3.40
N MET A 262 -0.95 -16.14 3.27
CA MET A 262 -1.65 -16.74 4.41
C MET A 262 -0.75 -17.72 5.16
N HIS A 263 -0.12 -18.67 4.45
CA HIS A 263 0.80 -19.63 5.05
C HIS A 263 1.97 -18.94 5.76
N ARG A 264 2.53 -17.92 5.13
CA ARG A 264 3.61 -17.11 5.71
C ARG A 264 3.16 -16.44 7.01
N MET A 265 2.01 -15.79 7.01
CA MET A 265 1.48 -15.08 8.17
C MET A 265 1.19 -16.04 9.33
N ILE A 266 0.59 -17.21 9.05
CA ILE A 266 0.36 -18.26 10.04
C ILE A 266 1.69 -18.77 10.62
N SER A 267 2.70 -18.97 9.78
CA SER A 267 4.04 -19.40 10.23
C SER A 267 4.67 -18.37 11.18
N VAL A 268 4.64 -17.10 10.82
CA VAL A 268 5.16 -16.02 11.67
C VAL A 268 4.38 -15.90 12.98
N ALA A 269 3.05 -15.98 12.92
CA ALA A 269 2.21 -15.93 14.11
C ALA A 269 2.54 -17.06 15.07
N ARG A 270 2.69 -18.29 14.58
CA ARG A 270 3.10 -19.44 15.39
C ARG A 270 4.49 -19.29 16.00
N GLN A 271 5.47 -18.77 15.26
CA GLN A 271 6.82 -18.50 15.77
C GLN A 271 6.82 -17.52 16.94
N ASN A 272 5.83 -16.62 16.99
CA ASN A 272 5.66 -15.63 18.06
C ASN A 272 4.63 -16.05 19.12
N GLY A 273 4.27 -17.33 19.20
CA GLY A 273 3.35 -17.86 20.20
C GLY A 273 1.89 -17.53 19.98
N ILE A 274 1.54 -17.03 18.79
CA ILE A 274 0.16 -16.71 18.37
C ILE A 274 -0.34 -17.84 17.45
N LEU A 275 -1.64 -18.11 17.40
CA LEU A 275 -2.26 -19.17 16.58
C LEU A 275 -1.75 -20.59 16.91
N ASN A 276 -1.34 -20.85 18.16
CA ASN A 276 -0.85 -22.16 18.57
C ASN A 276 -1.95 -23.24 18.63
N ASP A 277 -3.21 -22.82 18.83
CA ASP A 277 -4.36 -23.70 18.98
C ASP A 277 -5.01 -24.09 17.63
N ILE A 278 -4.43 -23.66 16.52
CA ILE A 278 -4.90 -24.06 15.20
C ILE A 278 -4.51 -25.52 14.96
N ASP A 279 -5.52 -26.37 14.76
CA ASP A 279 -5.38 -27.77 14.41
C ASP A 279 -4.59 -27.96 13.08
N VAL A 280 -4.40 -29.19 12.68
CA VAL A 280 -3.69 -29.55 11.45
C VAL A 280 -4.35 -28.89 10.24
N ILE A 281 -3.57 -28.11 9.49
CA ILE A 281 -3.99 -27.54 8.20
C ILE A 281 -3.76 -28.61 7.14
N LEU A 282 -4.83 -29.03 6.45
CA LEU A 282 -4.73 -29.99 5.37
C LEU A 282 -4.18 -29.35 4.09
N SER A 283 -3.48 -30.12 3.29
CA SER A 283 -3.15 -29.76 1.91
C SER A 283 -4.39 -29.87 1.01
N GLU A 284 -4.37 -29.19 -0.15
CA GLU A 284 -5.42 -29.28 -1.15
C GLU A 284 -5.69 -30.73 -1.60
N LYS A 285 -4.62 -31.53 -1.73
CA LYS A 285 -4.71 -32.97 -2.13
C LYS A 285 -5.37 -33.84 -1.08
N GLU A 286 -5.22 -33.52 0.19
CA GLU A 286 -5.90 -34.22 1.29
C GLU A 286 -7.36 -33.80 1.38
N ALA A 287 -7.65 -32.51 1.15
CA ALA A 287 -8.99 -31.96 1.18
C ALA A 287 -9.93 -32.58 0.13
N VAL A 288 -9.42 -32.86 -1.07
CA VAL A 288 -10.20 -33.52 -2.14
C VAL A 288 -10.73 -34.90 -1.73
N LYS A 289 -10.10 -35.56 -0.77
CA LYS A 289 -10.54 -36.88 -0.25
C LYS A 289 -11.63 -36.80 0.82
N LYS A 290 -11.94 -35.58 1.29
CA LYS A 290 -12.98 -35.34 2.29
C LYS A 290 -14.32 -35.06 1.61
N LYS A 291 -15.40 -35.24 2.35
CA LYS A 291 -16.71 -34.77 1.91
C LYS A 291 -16.74 -33.24 1.91
N ARG A 292 -17.54 -32.66 1.05
CA ARG A 292 -17.62 -31.19 0.87
C ARG A 292 -18.00 -30.47 2.16
N GLU A 293 -18.97 -30.98 2.88
CA GLU A 293 -19.42 -30.46 4.18
C GLU A 293 -18.35 -30.51 5.29
N GLU A 294 -17.29 -31.31 5.10
CA GLU A 294 -16.21 -31.50 6.08
C GLU A 294 -15.02 -30.55 5.86
N VAL A 295 -15.10 -29.63 4.88
CA VAL A 295 -13.96 -28.79 4.50
C VAL A 295 -14.34 -27.30 4.60
N LEU A 296 -13.41 -26.52 5.17
CA LEU A 296 -13.40 -25.08 5.16
C LEU A 296 -12.10 -24.58 4.56
N TYR A 297 -12.20 -23.78 3.49
CA TYR A 297 -11.06 -23.15 2.84
C TYR A 297 -10.90 -21.71 3.32
N LEU A 298 -9.70 -21.36 3.77
CA LEU A 298 -9.28 -20.00 4.04
C LEU A 298 -8.42 -19.49 2.87
N CYS A 299 -8.86 -18.43 2.19
CA CYS A 299 -8.29 -18.01 0.91
C CYS A 299 -7.83 -16.56 0.92
N THR A 300 -6.75 -16.27 0.18
CA THR A 300 -6.42 -14.91 -0.25
C THR A 300 -7.30 -14.48 -1.44
N GLY A 301 -7.34 -13.19 -1.74
CA GLY A 301 -8.07 -12.68 -2.91
C GLY A 301 -9.35 -11.94 -2.56
N SER A 302 -9.47 -11.43 -1.32
CA SER A 302 -10.64 -10.70 -0.84
C SER A 302 -10.87 -9.36 -1.54
N GLN A 303 -9.86 -8.82 -2.22
CA GLN A 303 -9.91 -7.54 -2.93
C GLN A 303 -9.92 -7.71 -4.46
N GLY A 304 -10.20 -8.92 -4.94
CA GLY A 304 -10.20 -9.21 -6.37
C GLY A 304 -8.81 -9.16 -7.02
N GLU A 305 -7.76 -9.45 -6.23
CA GLU A 305 -6.37 -9.47 -6.71
C GLU A 305 -6.21 -10.59 -7.76
N PRO A 306 -5.68 -10.28 -8.97
CA PRO A 306 -5.60 -11.26 -10.06
C PRO A 306 -4.82 -12.54 -9.71
N ARG A 307 -3.84 -12.43 -8.81
CA ARG A 307 -3.01 -13.54 -8.33
C ARG A 307 -3.52 -14.15 -7.02
N GLY A 308 -4.61 -13.62 -6.46
CA GLY A 308 -5.26 -14.12 -5.25
C GLY A 308 -5.84 -15.52 -5.47
N ALA A 309 -5.85 -16.34 -4.43
CA ALA A 309 -6.36 -17.72 -4.54
C ALA A 309 -7.82 -17.73 -4.99
N MET A 310 -8.68 -16.89 -4.41
CA MET A 310 -10.12 -16.85 -4.75
C MET A 310 -10.34 -16.46 -6.22
N MET A 311 -9.61 -15.46 -6.76
CA MET A 311 -9.72 -15.09 -8.17
C MET A 311 -9.31 -16.24 -9.11
N ARG A 312 -8.24 -16.95 -8.78
CA ARG A 312 -7.78 -18.11 -9.55
C ARG A 312 -8.77 -19.28 -9.49
N ILE A 313 -9.36 -19.52 -8.32
CA ILE A 313 -10.41 -20.55 -8.16
C ILE A 313 -11.63 -20.16 -9.00
N ALA A 314 -12.10 -18.91 -8.93
CA ALA A 314 -13.20 -18.41 -9.73
C ALA A 314 -12.93 -18.48 -11.25
N ASN A 315 -11.66 -18.36 -11.66
CA ASN A 315 -11.21 -18.53 -13.04
C ASN A 315 -10.99 -20.01 -13.44
N GLN A 316 -11.22 -20.95 -12.52
CA GLN A 316 -10.96 -22.39 -12.74
C GLN A 316 -9.48 -22.69 -13.09
N ASP A 317 -8.55 -21.88 -12.53
CA ASP A 317 -7.09 -21.94 -12.72
C ASP A 317 -6.36 -22.24 -11.42
N PHE A 318 -7.02 -22.87 -10.45
CA PHE A 318 -6.38 -23.26 -9.20
C PHE A 318 -6.24 -24.79 -9.11
N PRO A 319 -5.04 -25.33 -8.80
CA PRO A 319 -4.85 -26.79 -8.75
C PRO A 319 -5.71 -27.45 -7.66
N HIS A 320 -6.42 -28.50 -8.02
CA HIS A 320 -7.19 -29.36 -7.10
C HIS A 320 -8.35 -28.68 -6.34
N VAL A 321 -8.66 -27.41 -6.62
CA VAL A 321 -9.76 -26.69 -5.97
C VAL A 321 -10.57 -25.95 -7.03
N ASP A 322 -11.83 -26.24 -7.10
CA ASP A 322 -12.85 -25.63 -7.97
C ASP A 322 -14.06 -25.17 -7.15
N ILE A 323 -14.91 -24.37 -7.74
CA ILE A 323 -16.22 -24.00 -7.20
C ILE A 323 -17.27 -24.90 -7.81
N ASP A 324 -18.15 -25.36 -6.98
CA ASP A 324 -19.26 -26.23 -7.35
C ASP A 324 -20.59 -25.59 -6.93
N LEU A 325 -21.70 -26.13 -7.48
CA LEU A 325 -23.04 -25.68 -7.14
C LEU A 325 -23.26 -25.73 -5.61
N ASP A 326 -23.88 -24.69 -5.08
CA ASP A 326 -24.19 -24.51 -3.64
C ASP A 326 -22.98 -24.41 -2.71
N ASP A 327 -21.75 -24.27 -3.18
CA ASP A 327 -20.64 -23.85 -2.34
C ASP A 327 -20.91 -22.43 -1.80
N THR A 328 -20.46 -22.16 -0.60
CA THR A 328 -20.63 -20.81 0.00
C THR A 328 -19.30 -20.12 0.15
N ILE A 329 -19.21 -18.91 -0.39
CA ILE A 329 -18.04 -18.06 -0.31
C ILE A 329 -18.33 -16.84 0.57
N ILE A 330 -17.61 -16.72 1.67
CA ILE A 330 -17.76 -15.66 2.67
C ILE A 330 -16.64 -14.65 2.49
N PHE A 331 -16.95 -13.40 2.19
CA PHE A 331 -16.00 -12.30 2.12
C PHE A 331 -15.91 -11.60 3.48
N SER A 332 -15.04 -12.12 4.34
CA SER A 332 -14.80 -11.59 5.70
C SER A 332 -13.78 -10.45 5.67
N SER A 333 -14.05 -9.44 4.86
CA SER A 333 -13.22 -8.25 4.65
C SER A 333 -14.05 -7.10 4.12
N LYS A 334 -13.63 -5.87 4.44
CA LYS A 334 -14.21 -4.66 3.85
C LYS A 334 -13.72 -4.49 2.40
N ILE A 335 -14.56 -3.94 1.56
CA ILE A 335 -14.17 -3.50 0.21
C ILE A 335 -13.31 -2.23 0.36
N ILE A 336 -12.05 -2.30 -0.05
CA ILE A 336 -11.16 -1.14 -0.08
C ILE A 336 -11.58 -0.23 -1.25
N PRO A 337 -11.78 1.09 -1.03
CA PRO A 337 -12.09 2.02 -2.10
C PRO A 337 -11.10 1.94 -3.27
N GLY A 338 -11.64 1.82 -4.49
CA GLY A 338 -10.87 1.60 -5.72
C GLY A 338 -10.82 0.14 -6.20
N ASN A 339 -11.17 -0.82 -5.35
CA ASN A 339 -11.23 -2.25 -5.72
C ASN A 339 -12.65 -2.73 -6.08
N GLU A 340 -13.67 -1.88 -5.94
CA GLU A 340 -15.08 -2.25 -6.08
C GLU A 340 -15.34 -3.01 -7.39
N LYS A 341 -14.84 -2.49 -8.51
CA LYS A 341 -15.05 -3.09 -9.84
C LYS A 341 -14.49 -4.50 -9.94
N LYS A 342 -13.28 -4.72 -9.42
CA LYS A 342 -12.61 -6.03 -9.43
C LYS A 342 -13.35 -7.03 -8.53
N ILE A 343 -13.79 -6.57 -7.36
CA ILE A 343 -14.51 -7.39 -6.38
C ILE A 343 -15.89 -7.78 -6.93
N PHE A 344 -16.65 -6.84 -7.51
CA PHE A 344 -17.95 -7.16 -8.11
C PHE A 344 -17.83 -8.07 -9.33
N GLN A 345 -16.77 -7.96 -10.12
CA GLN A 345 -16.49 -8.94 -11.17
C GLN A 345 -16.25 -10.34 -10.60
N LEU A 346 -15.52 -10.43 -9.48
CA LEU A 346 -15.32 -11.70 -8.78
C LEU A 346 -16.64 -12.26 -8.24
N PHE A 347 -17.50 -11.44 -7.62
CA PHE A 347 -18.82 -11.87 -7.13
C PHE A 347 -19.70 -12.42 -8.27
N ASN A 348 -19.76 -11.71 -9.39
CA ASN A 348 -20.52 -12.16 -10.57
C ASN A 348 -20.03 -13.53 -11.05
N ARG A 349 -18.71 -13.69 -11.17
CA ARG A 349 -18.13 -14.95 -11.64
C ARG A 349 -18.39 -16.12 -10.68
N LEU A 350 -18.32 -15.90 -9.36
CA LEU A 350 -18.66 -16.91 -8.36
C LEU A 350 -20.15 -17.30 -8.46
N SER A 351 -21.03 -16.32 -8.64
CA SER A 351 -22.46 -16.54 -8.81
C SER A 351 -22.79 -17.29 -10.12
N GLU A 352 -22.08 -17.02 -11.22
CA GLU A 352 -22.19 -17.75 -12.49
C GLU A 352 -21.80 -19.23 -12.33
N LEU A 353 -20.88 -19.55 -11.41
CA LEU A 353 -20.51 -20.93 -11.07
C LEU A 353 -21.52 -21.61 -10.13
N GLY A 354 -22.56 -20.91 -9.71
CA GLY A 354 -23.62 -21.44 -8.83
C GLY A 354 -23.30 -21.37 -7.33
N ALA A 355 -22.31 -20.58 -6.95
CA ALA A 355 -21.95 -20.40 -5.54
C ALA A 355 -22.83 -19.34 -4.85
N ASN A 356 -23.01 -19.51 -3.55
CA ASN A 356 -23.62 -18.51 -2.68
C ASN A 356 -22.53 -17.56 -2.17
N VAL A 357 -22.70 -16.25 -2.36
CA VAL A 357 -21.75 -15.23 -1.89
C VAL A 357 -22.35 -14.50 -0.69
N ILE A 358 -21.63 -14.46 0.43
CA ILE A 358 -21.97 -13.73 1.66
C ILE A 358 -20.92 -12.64 1.90
N THR A 359 -21.38 -11.42 2.16
CA THR A 359 -20.54 -10.24 2.33
C THR A 359 -20.85 -9.52 3.65
N GLU A 360 -20.12 -8.46 3.99
CA GLU A 360 -20.39 -7.58 5.14
C GLU A 360 -21.74 -6.87 5.07
N TYR A 361 -22.39 -6.84 3.90
CA TYR A 361 -23.75 -6.29 3.73
C TYR A 361 -24.84 -7.26 4.12
N ASP A 362 -24.54 -8.56 4.12
CA ASP A 362 -25.50 -9.63 4.41
C ASP A 362 -25.47 -10.04 5.88
N GLU A 363 -24.24 -10.12 6.45
CA GLU A 363 -23.98 -10.61 7.81
C GLU A 363 -22.86 -9.81 8.48
N ASN A 364 -22.88 -9.72 9.82
CA ASN A 364 -21.83 -9.07 10.58
C ASN A 364 -20.58 -9.97 10.70
N ILE A 365 -19.84 -10.09 9.61
CA ILE A 365 -18.68 -10.97 9.45
C ILE A 365 -17.36 -10.22 9.30
N HIS A 366 -17.38 -8.90 9.47
CA HIS A 366 -16.20 -8.05 9.40
C HIS A 366 -16.33 -6.84 10.31
N VAL A 367 -15.22 -6.46 10.94
CA VAL A 367 -15.05 -5.18 11.66
C VAL A 367 -13.78 -4.50 11.20
N SER A 368 -13.77 -3.17 11.25
CA SER A 368 -12.59 -2.39 10.86
C SER A 368 -11.45 -2.53 11.86
N GLY A 369 -10.21 -2.41 11.38
CA GLY A 369 -9.02 -2.27 12.23
C GLY A 369 -8.75 -0.82 12.67
N HIS A 370 -9.48 0.17 12.13
CA HIS A 370 -9.29 1.60 12.40
C HIS A 370 -10.46 2.19 13.18
N PRO A 371 -10.20 3.26 14.00
CA PRO A 371 -11.20 3.84 14.86
C PRO A 371 -12.29 4.57 14.06
N CYS A 372 -13.54 4.34 14.42
CA CYS A 372 -14.67 5.16 13.99
C CYS A 372 -14.76 6.44 14.83
N LEU A 373 -15.72 7.31 14.51
CA LEU A 373 -15.82 8.66 15.07
C LEU A 373 -15.88 8.68 16.61
N ASP A 374 -16.67 7.77 17.24
CA ASP A 374 -16.88 7.76 18.69
C ASP A 374 -15.61 7.30 19.43
N GLU A 375 -14.84 6.38 18.85
CA GLU A 375 -13.56 5.95 19.40
C GLU A 375 -12.51 7.08 19.33
N MET A 376 -12.56 7.88 18.27
CA MET A 376 -11.70 9.06 18.16
C MET A 376 -12.06 10.12 19.22
N VAL A 377 -13.34 10.32 19.51
CA VAL A 377 -13.79 11.18 20.61
C VAL A 377 -13.20 10.69 21.94
N ASP A 378 -13.32 9.38 22.24
CA ASP A 378 -12.74 8.79 23.45
C ASP A 378 -11.22 9.04 23.52
N MET A 379 -10.50 8.90 22.42
CA MET A 379 -9.07 9.15 22.38
C MET A 379 -8.74 10.62 22.73
N TYR A 380 -9.45 11.57 22.15
CA TYR A 380 -9.28 13.00 22.47
C TYR A 380 -9.60 13.33 23.93
N GLU A 381 -10.64 12.72 24.50
CA GLU A 381 -11.02 12.90 25.91
C GLU A 381 -9.97 12.38 26.89
N ASN A 382 -9.28 11.31 26.50
CA ASN A 382 -8.23 10.72 27.34
C ASN A 382 -6.89 11.44 27.20
N ILE A 383 -6.47 11.82 25.97
CA ILE A 383 -5.14 12.41 25.70
C ILE A 383 -5.12 13.92 25.93
N LYS A 384 -6.14 14.66 25.49
CA LYS A 384 -6.27 16.13 25.58
C LYS A 384 -5.05 16.89 25.05
N PRO A 385 -4.60 16.65 23.82
CA PRO A 385 -3.41 17.29 23.28
C PRO A 385 -3.64 18.78 23.04
N ALA A 386 -2.57 19.60 23.12
CA ALA A 386 -2.65 20.99 22.72
C ALA A 386 -2.66 21.19 21.20
N ILE A 387 -1.98 20.27 20.48
CA ILE A 387 -1.85 20.26 19.02
C ILE A 387 -2.37 18.90 18.50
N SER A 388 -3.17 18.92 17.45
CA SER A 388 -3.60 17.71 16.75
C SER A 388 -3.16 17.78 15.30
N VAL A 389 -2.55 16.69 14.80
CA VAL A 389 -2.10 16.54 13.42
C VAL A 389 -2.71 15.25 12.86
N PRO A 390 -3.80 15.34 12.10
CA PRO A 390 -4.37 14.20 11.38
C PRO A 390 -3.39 13.67 10.32
N VAL A 391 -3.20 12.33 10.30
CA VAL A 391 -2.42 11.59 9.29
C VAL A 391 -3.20 10.36 8.86
N HIS A 392 -2.64 9.53 7.99
CA HIS A 392 -3.23 8.28 7.51
C HIS A 392 -4.66 8.45 6.99
N GLY A 393 -4.82 9.30 5.97
CA GLY A 393 -6.12 9.61 5.40
C GLY A 393 -6.04 10.50 4.16
N GLU A 394 -7.01 10.37 3.28
CA GLU A 394 -7.22 11.32 2.18
C GLU A 394 -7.57 12.72 2.73
N HIS A 395 -7.44 13.74 1.92
CA HIS A 395 -7.68 15.12 2.35
C HIS A 395 -9.06 15.33 3.01
N ARG A 396 -10.11 14.64 2.54
CA ARG A 396 -11.46 14.68 3.16
C ARG A 396 -11.48 14.12 4.58
N HIS A 397 -10.70 13.05 4.85
CA HIS A 397 -10.55 12.45 6.17
C HIS A 397 -9.79 13.40 7.10
N LEU A 398 -8.63 13.91 6.67
CA LEU A 398 -7.81 14.85 7.44
C LEU A 398 -8.59 16.10 7.82
N LYS A 399 -9.37 16.66 6.88
CA LYS A 399 -10.22 17.84 7.13
C LYS A 399 -11.31 17.55 8.16
N ARG A 400 -11.99 16.40 8.06
CA ARG A 400 -13.01 16.01 9.06
C ARG A 400 -12.39 15.79 10.43
N HIS A 401 -11.22 15.14 10.47
CA HIS A 401 -10.50 14.90 11.72
C HIS A 401 -10.01 16.21 12.37
N SER A 402 -9.45 17.13 11.59
CA SER A 402 -9.07 18.46 12.10
C SER A 402 -10.28 19.23 12.65
N ASN A 403 -11.49 19.11 12.04
CA ASN A 403 -12.72 19.68 12.56
C ASN A 403 -13.13 18.99 13.87
N LEU A 404 -13.04 17.66 13.96
CA LEU A 404 -13.28 16.93 15.19
C LEU A 404 -12.37 17.41 16.33
N ALA A 405 -11.07 17.55 16.06
CA ALA A 405 -10.11 18.06 17.02
C ALA A 405 -10.53 19.44 17.57
N LYS A 406 -11.02 20.32 16.67
CA LYS A 406 -11.57 21.63 17.07
C LYS A 406 -12.83 21.49 17.92
N GLU A 407 -13.76 20.58 17.55
CA GLU A 407 -14.96 20.26 18.32
C GLU A 407 -14.60 19.76 19.72
N MET A 408 -13.50 18.99 19.85
CA MET A 408 -12.96 18.48 21.12
C MET A 408 -12.14 19.52 21.92
N GLY A 409 -12.07 20.76 21.45
CA GLY A 409 -11.40 21.85 22.16
C GLY A 409 -9.88 21.89 22.02
N VAL A 410 -9.30 21.17 21.07
CA VAL A 410 -7.86 21.24 20.76
C VAL A 410 -7.50 22.65 20.33
N LYS A 411 -6.46 23.23 20.96
CA LYS A 411 -6.06 24.61 20.72
C LYS A 411 -5.53 24.84 19.30
N PHE A 412 -4.79 23.87 18.77
CA PHE A 412 -4.14 23.95 17.45
C PHE A 412 -4.45 22.69 16.62
N PRO A 413 -5.63 22.62 15.97
CA PRO A 413 -5.94 21.56 15.01
C PRO A 413 -5.24 21.87 13.68
N MET A 414 -4.12 21.21 13.45
CA MET A 414 -3.32 21.42 12.23
C MET A 414 -3.85 20.59 11.06
N LEU A 415 -3.70 21.10 9.86
CA LEU A 415 -3.92 20.38 8.61
C LEU A 415 -2.70 20.63 7.73
N ILE A 416 -1.94 19.57 7.45
CA ILE A 416 -0.70 19.64 6.69
C ILE A 416 -0.71 18.63 5.56
N SER A 417 0.26 18.72 4.68
CA SER A 417 0.48 17.83 3.54
C SER A 417 1.83 17.11 3.65
N ASN A 418 2.02 16.04 2.90
CA ASN A 418 3.35 15.45 2.74
C ASN A 418 4.35 16.51 2.27
N GLY A 419 5.53 16.54 2.89
CA GLY A 419 6.57 17.54 2.63
C GLY A 419 6.50 18.79 3.49
N ASP A 420 5.40 19.07 4.21
CA ASP A 420 5.32 20.21 5.12
C ASP A 420 6.14 19.94 6.39
N ILE A 421 7.08 20.81 6.72
CA ILE A 421 7.87 20.76 7.96
C ILE A 421 7.13 21.59 9.03
N LEU A 422 6.39 20.91 9.88
CA LEU A 422 5.62 21.53 10.97
C LEU A 422 6.49 21.69 12.21
N GLN A 423 6.79 22.92 12.63
CA GLN A 423 7.34 23.15 13.96
C GLN A 423 6.26 22.92 15.02
N ILE A 424 6.50 21.98 15.94
CA ILE A 424 5.64 21.69 17.08
C ILE A 424 6.00 22.57 18.27
N ALA A 425 7.31 22.75 18.51
CA ALA A 425 7.85 23.54 19.62
C ALA A 425 9.22 24.13 19.23
N PRO A 426 9.61 25.26 19.86
CA PRO A 426 8.90 26.07 20.86
C PRO A 426 7.83 26.98 20.24
N GLY A 427 6.92 27.45 21.07
CA GLY A 427 5.91 28.42 20.65
C GLY A 427 4.66 27.78 20.03
N SER A 428 3.88 28.57 19.29
CA SER A 428 2.71 28.05 18.57
C SER A 428 3.15 27.26 17.34
N PRO A 429 2.45 26.16 16.99
CA PRO A 429 2.81 25.36 15.81
C PRO A 429 2.54 26.12 14.50
N TYR A 430 3.45 25.98 13.54
CA TYR A 430 3.30 26.50 12.17
C TYR A 430 4.22 25.75 11.21
N VAL A 431 3.89 25.73 9.94
CA VAL A 431 4.75 25.18 8.89
C VAL A 431 5.95 26.14 8.68
N VAL A 432 7.15 25.67 9.01
CA VAL A 432 8.39 26.50 8.95
C VAL A 432 9.08 26.43 7.61
N ASP A 433 8.90 25.32 6.89
CA ASP A 433 9.53 25.04 5.61
C ASP A 433 8.78 23.92 4.89
N GLN A 434 9.17 23.64 3.65
CA GLN A 434 8.66 22.53 2.84
C GLN A 434 9.83 21.84 2.14
N CYS A 435 9.73 20.53 1.97
CA CYS A 435 10.64 19.77 1.13
C CYS A 435 9.88 19.11 -0.03
N ASP A 436 10.62 18.71 -1.05
CA ASP A 436 10.07 17.87 -2.10
C ASP A 436 9.56 16.56 -1.47
N SER A 437 8.36 16.21 -1.83
CA SER A 437 7.70 14.96 -1.46
C SER A 437 7.01 14.39 -2.69
N GLY A 438 6.77 13.10 -2.71
CA GLY A 438 6.14 12.48 -3.86
C GLY A 438 6.24 10.96 -3.79
N ARG A 439 6.17 10.34 -4.95
CA ARG A 439 6.16 8.89 -5.08
C ARG A 439 7.36 8.40 -5.86
N GLN A 440 7.99 7.35 -5.35
CA GLN A 440 8.96 6.54 -6.07
C GLN A 440 8.33 5.18 -6.41
N TYR A 441 8.55 4.72 -7.60
CA TYR A 441 8.07 3.44 -8.08
C TYR A 441 9.18 2.40 -8.04
N PHE A 442 8.88 1.24 -7.49
CA PHE A 442 9.77 0.10 -7.62
C PHE A 442 9.47 -0.62 -8.94
N ASP A 443 10.35 -0.43 -9.91
CA ASP A 443 10.20 -0.94 -11.26
C ASP A 443 11.35 -1.89 -11.62
N GLY A 444 11.01 -3.17 -11.80
CA GLY A 444 11.99 -4.24 -11.87
C GLY A 444 12.81 -4.32 -10.58
N ASN A 445 14.07 -3.85 -10.62
CA ASN A 445 14.99 -3.84 -9.47
C ASN A 445 15.45 -2.43 -9.08
N ARG A 446 14.75 -1.38 -9.50
CA ARG A 446 15.17 0.01 -9.31
C ARG A 446 14.04 0.89 -8.78
N LEU A 447 14.43 1.83 -7.93
CA LEU A 447 13.57 2.94 -7.56
C LEU A 447 13.65 4.02 -8.65
N VAL A 448 12.50 4.49 -9.11
CA VAL A 448 12.37 5.51 -10.14
C VAL A 448 11.34 6.53 -9.72
N LYS A 449 11.58 7.81 -10.01
CA LYS A 449 10.63 8.89 -9.70
C LYS A 449 9.36 8.75 -10.57
N SER A 450 8.23 9.14 -10.03
CA SER A 450 6.92 9.05 -10.70
C SER A 450 6.85 9.81 -12.03
N GLU A 451 7.63 10.92 -12.16
CA GLU A 451 7.69 11.72 -13.38
C GLU A 451 8.64 11.18 -14.43
N SER A 452 9.30 10.06 -14.21
CA SER A 452 10.28 9.50 -15.14
C SER A 452 9.68 9.23 -16.54
N SER A 453 10.50 9.41 -17.57
CA SER A 453 10.06 9.29 -18.97
C SER A 453 9.47 7.93 -19.29
N HIS A 454 10.08 6.84 -18.80
CA HIS A 454 9.61 5.48 -19.08
C HIS A 454 8.23 5.16 -18.49
N ILE A 455 7.86 5.73 -17.37
CA ILE A 455 6.50 5.60 -16.84
C ILE A 455 5.49 6.35 -17.72
N LYS A 456 5.85 7.56 -18.17
CA LYS A 456 5.04 8.32 -19.13
C LYS A 456 4.90 7.56 -20.46
N ASP A 457 5.97 6.95 -20.93
CA ASP A 457 5.95 6.15 -22.16
C ASP A 457 5.08 4.89 -22.02
N ARG A 458 5.15 4.16 -20.89
CA ARG A 458 4.24 3.03 -20.64
C ARG A 458 2.76 3.43 -20.64
N LYS A 459 2.42 4.55 -20.00
CA LYS A 459 1.05 5.10 -20.07
C LYS A 459 0.66 5.39 -21.52
N ARG A 460 1.55 5.98 -22.27
CA ARG A 460 1.31 6.31 -23.66
C ARG A 460 1.14 5.05 -24.53
N MET A 461 1.99 4.05 -24.34
CA MET A 461 1.88 2.75 -25.02
C MET A 461 0.57 2.06 -24.71
N ALA A 462 0.17 2.03 -23.43
CA ALA A 462 -1.07 1.38 -23.00
C ALA A 462 -2.33 1.96 -23.67
N TYR A 463 -2.36 3.26 -23.93
CA TYR A 463 -3.54 3.94 -24.51
C TYR A 463 -3.47 4.13 -26.03
N ASN A 464 -2.28 4.19 -26.61
CA ASN A 464 -2.11 4.63 -28.00
C ASN A 464 -1.32 3.66 -28.88
N GLY A 465 -0.70 2.62 -28.28
CA GLY A 465 0.18 1.71 -29.02
C GLY A 465 1.56 2.30 -29.30
N VAL A 466 2.31 1.57 -30.10
CA VAL A 466 3.70 1.86 -30.51
C VAL A 466 3.82 1.80 -32.02
N LEU A 467 4.57 2.74 -32.60
CA LEU A 467 4.93 2.75 -34.01
C LEU A 467 6.46 2.83 -34.15
N ASN A 468 7.06 1.89 -34.83
CA ASN A 468 8.49 1.90 -35.16
C ASN A 468 8.66 2.11 -36.66
N VAL A 469 9.47 3.10 -37.06
CA VAL A 469 9.76 3.42 -38.44
C VAL A 469 11.26 3.41 -38.64
N THR A 470 11.76 2.57 -39.54
CA THR A 470 13.18 2.49 -39.90
C THR A 470 13.36 2.89 -41.37
N CYS A 471 14.18 3.91 -41.60
CA CYS A 471 14.52 4.39 -42.95
C CYS A 471 16.01 4.13 -43.25
N ILE A 472 16.33 3.58 -44.42
CA ILE A 472 17.69 3.38 -44.88
C ILE A 472 17.98 4.45 -45.96
N ILE A 473 18.98 5.30 -45.72
CA ILE A 473 19.31 6.43 -46.60
C ILE A 473 20.78 6.45 -46.99
N ASP A 474 21.06 7.05 -48.16
CA ASP A 474 22.44 7.29 -48.59
C ASP A 474 23.02 8.61 -48.07
N GLN A 475 24.29 8.88 -48.36
CA GLN A 475 24.96 10.13 -47.97
C GLN A 475 24.31 11.39 -48.55
N LYS A 476 23.49 11.26 -49.61
CA LYS A 476 22.71 12.35 -50.21
C LYS A 476 21.30 12.46 -49.66
N MET A 477 21.01 11.68 -48.59
CA MET A 477 19.69 11.64 -47.95
C MET A 477 18.57 11.09 -48.87
N ASN A 478 18.89 10.21 -49.81
CA ASN A 478 17.89 9.49 -50.61
C ASN A 478 17.55 8.18 -49.92
N LEU A 479 16.26 7.86 -49.87
CA LEU A 479 15.77 6.56 -49.38
C LEU A 479 16.25 5.46 -50.35
N LYS A 480 16.80 4.37 -49.79
CA LYS A 480 17.38 3.25 -50.59
C LYS A 480 16.49 2.02 -50.57
N GLU A 481 15.75 1.82 -49.52
CA GLU A 481 14.85 0.69 -49.34
C GLU A 481 13.50 1.22 -48.86
N ASN A 482 12.45 0.41 -48.98
CA ASN A 482 11.16 0.74 -48.40
C ASN A 482 11.30 0.94 -46.87
N PRO A 483 10.65 1.97 -46.31
CA PRO A 483 10.65 2.14 -44.87
C PRO A 483 10.09 0.90 -44.18
N LEU A 484 10.82 0.34 -43.23
CA LEU A 484 10.31 -0.75 -42.40
C LEU A 484 9.43 -0.13 -41.31
N ILE A 485 8.12 -0.41 -41.33
CA ILE A 485 7.14 0.09 -40.38
C ILE A 485 6.57 -1.09 -39.60
N ILE A 486 6.64 -1.00 -38.25
CA ILE A 486 6.06 -1.98 -37.34
C ILE A 486 5.15 -1.25 -36.37
N SER A 487 3.88 -1.62 -36.34
CA SER A 487 2.89 -1.12 -35.39
C SER A 487 2.50 -2.19 -34.37
N SER A 488 2.27 -1.79 -33.10
CA SER A 488 1.80 -2.69 -32.06
C SER A 488 0.78 -1.96 -31.16
N GLY A 489 -0.36 -2.63 -30.89
CA GLY A 489 -1.41 -2.06 -30.04
C GLY A 489 -2.11 -0.84 -30.64
N ILE A 490 -2.03 -0.64 -31.95
CA ILE A 490 -2.79 0.38 -32.69
C ILE A 490 -3.97 -0.35 -33.33
N VAL A 491 -5.18 0.09 -32.99
CA VAL A 491 -6.41 -0.52 -33.51
C VAL A 491 -6.59 -0.12 -34.97
N SER A 492 -6.80 -1.09 -35.85
CA SER A 492 -7.43 -0.90 -37.16
C SER A 492 -8.80 -1.59 -37.15
N ASP A 493 -9.74 -1.08 -37.92
CA ASP A 493 -11.14 -1.56 -37.90
C ASP A 493 -11.32 -2.98 -38.46
N GLN A 494 -10.29 -3.55 -39.10
CA GLN A 494 -10.25 -4.95 -39.55
C GLN A 494 -8.79 -5.47 -39.54
N GLU A 495 -8.62 -6.77 -39.33
CA GLU A 495 -7.28 -7.40 -39.31
C GLU A 495 -6.45 -7.20 -40.61
N TYR A 496 -7.11 -6.87 -41.73
CA TYR A 496 -6.48 -6.61 -43.02
C TYR A 496 -6.15 -5.13 -43.29
N GLU A 497 -6.72 -4.18 -42.55
CA GLU A 497 -6.50 -2.74 -42.76
C GLU A 497 -5.20 -2.22 -42.13
N ASN A 498 -4.56 -2.98 -41.26
CA ASN A 498 -3.24 -2.64 -40.75
C ASN A 498 -2.20 -2.54 -41.87
N ASP A 499 -2.30 -3.42 -42.86
CA ASP A 499 -1.40 -3.42 -44.01
C ASP A 499 -1.67 -2.17 -44.88
N GLU A 500 -2.91 -1.74 -45.06
CA GLU A 500 -3.25 -0.55 -45.83
C GLU A 500 -2.73 0.73 -45.17
N MET A 501 -2.90 0.88 -43.84
CA MET A 501 -2.38 2.02 -43.09
C MET A 501 -0.86 2.08 -43.16
N VAL A 502 -0.18 0.93 -43.03
CA VAL A 502 1.27 0.83 -43.13
C VAL A 502 1.74 1.24 -44.52
N TYR A 503 1.11 0.69 -45.58
CA TYR A 503 1.39 1.02 -46.99
C TYR A 503 1.22 2.54 -47.27
N LEU A 504 0.12 3.13 -46.85
CA LEU A 504 -0.11 4.57 -47.03
C LEU A 504 0.88 5.45 -46.26
N LEU A 505 1.35 5.00 -45.08
CA LEU A 505 2.40 5.68 -44.35
C LEU A 505 3.74 5.56 -45.02
N GLU A 506 4.05 4.42 -45.63
CA GLU A 506 5.26 4.24 -46.48
C GLU A 506 5.27 5.25 -47.61
N GLU A 507 4.16 5.41 -48.36
CA GLU A 507 4.04 6.41 -49.43
C GLU A 507 4.28 7.84 -48.91
N GLU A 508 3.72 8.20 -47.74
CA GLU A 508 3.92 9.53 -47.16
C GLU A 508 5.39 9.76 -46.74
N ILE A 509 6.09 8.73 -46.28
CA ILE A 509 7.51 8.80 -45.98
C ILE A 509 8.34 8.94 -47.27
N TYR A 510 7.98 8.25 -48.34
CA TYR A 510 8.59 8.45 -49.65
C TYR A 510 8.47 9.90 -50.12
N LYS A 511 7.27 10.48 -50.14
CA LYS A 511 7.03 11.88 -50.51
C LYS A 511 7.83 12.84 -49.64
N PHE A 512 7.97 12.52 -48.34
CA PHE A 512 8.78 13.31 -47.42
C PHE A 512 10.26 13.36 -47.83
N PHE A 513 10.85 12.25 -48.29
CA PHE A 513 12.24 12.20 -48.71
C PHE A 513 12.46 12.75 -50.15
N GLU A 514 11.45 12.73 -51.02
CA GLU A 514 11.50 13.34 -52.33
C GLU A 514 11.54 14.86 -52.25
N ASP A 515 10.82 15.44 -51.31
CA ASP A 515 10.85 16.89 -51.10
C ASP A 515 12.09 17.33 -50.30
N LYS A 516 13.10 17.77 -51.05
CA LYS A 516 14.41 18.19 -50.50
C LYS A 516 14.31 19.32 -49.47
N THR A 517 13.19 20.08 -49.42
CA THR A 517 12.96 21.12 -48.40
C THR A 517 12.69 20.54 -47.00
N ASN A 518 12.23 19.31 -46.94
CA ASN A 518 12.03 18.57 -45.70
C ASN A 518 13.34 18.09 -45.08
N LEU A 519 14.38 17.86 -45.89
CA LEU A 519 15.63 17.30 -45.47
C LEU A 519 16.47 18.30 -44.68
N SER A 520 16.98 17.90 -43.56
CA SER A 520 17.87 18.68 -42.70
C SER A 520 19.17 17.97 -42.50
N LYS A 521 20.32 18.65 -42.80
CA LYS A 521 21.65 18.13 -42.46
C LYS A 521 21.87 17.90 -40.97
N LYS A 522 21.00 18.47 -40.10
CA LYS A 522 20.97 18.19 -38.65
C LYS A 522 20.08 16.97 -38.41
N GLU A 523 20.68 15.85 -38.19
CA GLU A 523 20.06 14.54 -37.96
C GLU A 523 18.90 14.62 -36.96
N LYS A 524 19.09 15.26 -35.82
CA LYS A 524 18.05 15.48 -34.80
C LYS A 524 16.77 16.15 -35.33
N LYS A 525 16.89 17.09 -36.29
CA LYS A 525 15.74 17.74 -36.91
C LYS A 525 15.01 16.80 -37.88
N LEU A 526 15.74 15.94 -38.55
CA LEU A 526 15.17 14.94 -39.43
C LEU A 526 14.34 13.91 -38.65
N TYR A 527 14.88 13.38 -37.54
CA TYR A 527 14.15 12.51 -36.65
C TYR A 527 12.86 13.13 -36.16
N GLN A 528 12.89 14.37 -35.68
CA GLN A 528 11.71 15.07 -35.17
C GLN A 528 10.63 15.30 -36.24
N LYS A 529 11.04 15.60 -37.48
CA LYS A 529 10.10 15.77 -38.59
C LYS A 529 9.43 14.46 -38.98
N LEU A 530 10.20 13.36 -39.08
CA LEU A 530 9.68 12.03 -39.38
C LEU A 530 8.76 11.51 -38.25
N GLU A 531 9.17 11.70 -37.01
CA GLU A 531 8.32 11.37 -35.85
C GLU A 531 6.99 12.13 -35.90
N THR A 532 7.04 13.42 -36.17
CA THR A 532 5.85 14.26 -36.25
C THR A 532 4.95 13.86 -37.41
N LEU A 533 5.52 13.61 -38.60
CA LEU A 533 4.79 13.13 -39.77
C LEU A 533 4.09 11.81 -39.48
N SER A 534 4.85 10.80 -39.04
CA SER A 534 4.33 9.46 -38.81
C SER A 534 3.24 9.45 -37.72
N ARG A 535 3.45 10.16 -36.61
CA ARG A 535 2.47 10.28 -35.53
C ARG A 535 1.21 11.00 -35.97
N ASN A 536 1.32 12.09 -36.75
CA ASN A 536 0.16 12.82 -37.26
C ASN A 536 -0.61 12.01 -38.31
N PHE A 537 0.09 11.24 -39.13
CA PHE A 537 -0.53 10.35 -40.09
C PHE A 537 -1.39 9.30 -39.36
N VAL A 538 -0.82 8.58 -38.39
CA VAL A 538 -1.57 7.59 -37.60
C VAL A 538 -2.73 8.24 -36.85
N PHE A 539 -2.54 9.43 -36.27
CA PHE A 539 -3.62 10.16 -35.61
C PHE A 539 -4.78 10.50 -36.56
N LYS A 540 -4.48 10.88 -37.79
CA LYS A 540 -5.51 11.21 -38.79
C LYS A 540 -6.41 9.99 -39.10
N HIS A 541 -5.81 8.80 -39.16
CA HIS A 541 -6.50 7.55 -39.54
C HIS A 541 -7.16 6.84 -38.33
N THR A 542 -6.51 6.86 -37.15
CA THR A 542 -6.94 6.04 -36.01
C THR A 542 -7.38 6.85 -34.79
N ARG A 543 -7.17 8.18 -34.79
CA ARG A 543 -7.34 9.07 -33.63
C ARG A 543 -6.42 8.73 -32.45
N LYS A 544 -5.42 7.85 -32.61
CA LYS A 544 -4.40 7.50 -31.64
C LYS A 544 -3.09 8.23 -31.91
N LYS A 545 -2.35 8.54 -30.82
CA LYS A 545 -1.03 9.18 -30.87
C LYS A 545 0.03 8.23 -30.33
N PRO A 546 0.47 7.24 -31.10
CA PRO A 546 1.36 6.20 -30.61
C PRO A 546 2.71 6.75 -30.12
N LEU A 547 3.37 5.99 -29.27
CA LEU A 547 4.80 6.18 -29.04
C LEU A 547 5.51 5.85 -30.34
N THR A 548 6.13 6.86 -30.96
CA THR A 548 6.72 6.75 -32.30
C THR A 548 8.23 6.74 -32.18
N ASN A 549 8.87 5.65 -32.60
CA ASN A 549 10.32 5.50 -32.65
C ASN A 549 10.78 5.60 -34.11
N ILE A 550 11.73 6.47 -34.39
CA ILE A 550 12.33 6.63 -35.69
C ILE A 550 13.76 6.11 -35.62
N SER A 551 14.15 5.26 -36.56
CA SER A 551 15.51 4.80 -36.78
C SER A 551 15.96 5.21 -38.18
N ILE A 552 17.13 5.82 -38.33
CA ILE A 552 17.71 6.17 -39.60
C ILE A 552 19.05 5.46 -39.71
N VAL A 553 19.20 4.64 -40.77
CA VAL A 553 20.44 3.88 -41.07
C VAL A 553 21.08 4.52 -42.30
N HIS A 554 22.33 4.95 -42.19
CA HIS A 554 23.13 5.49 -43.29
C HIS A 554 23.95 4.39 -43.95
N ILE A 555 23.91 4.32 -45.29
CA ILE A 555 24.72 3.37 -46.12
C ILE A 555 25.51 4.11 -47.16
#